data_c847bf1a8541b868b9cfc2693b2dc7a2
#
_entry.id   c847bf1a8541b868b9cfc2693b2dc7a2
#
_cell.length_a   1.000
_cell.length_b   1.000
_cell.length_c   1.000
_cell.angle_alpha   90.00
_cell.angle_beta   90.00
_cell.angle_gamma   90.00
#
_symmetry.space_group_name_H-M   'P 1'
#
loop_
_entity.id
_entity.type
_entity.pdbx_description
1 polymer ?
#
loop_
_entity_poly.entity_id
_entity_poly.type
_entity_poly.pdbx_seq_one_letter_code
_entity_poly.pdbx_strand_id
1 'polypeptide(L)'
;PMAAMLLADQGADVIKVEPIGIGDLVRWLGPQCNGVGALFAGCNRSKRSIALNLKEEAGKKILRDLAKDADVLIQNFRPGAMARLGFGYEAMAKENPGLIYVSMSGFGQTGPYVKRRVYDPVIQAISGFADSQSDAATSEPHLIQSIVCDKVTALTAAQAITAALFAKVKGNAGAGGGQNLELSMLDAAVQFLFPEVFYNFAFLGEGATRSPDFSRFYDILKTKDGFVTSITLSDDEFGDFCRAIGHPEMMEDPRFKTIQSRMAHAEYMREKMRSHVARFDTAELLKRFEAEDVPHARVNRREEVPLDPQIIHNGTIVEMEHPKAGRMRAARHAANFSKTKAAITRHAPSLGEHTDEILAGLGRSASEIAALREAKIVG
;
A
#
# COMPACT_ATOMS: atom_id res chain seq x y z
N PRO A 1 -8.02 2.46 -5.21
CA PRO A 1 -8.72 3.22 -4.15
C PRO A 1 -7.76 3.88 -3.15
N MET A 2 -6.74 3.14 -2.65
CA MET A 2 -5.85 3.60 -1.57
C MET A 2 -5.04 4.85 -1.94
N ALA A 3 -4.49 4.97 -3.15
CA ALA A 3 -3.73 6.17 -3.55
C ALA A 3 -4.55 7.46 -3.36
N ALA A 4 -5.78 7.47 -3.91
CA ALA A 4 -6.68 8.61 -3.77
C ALA A 4 -7.12 8.86 -2.31
N MET A 5 -7.23 7.80 -1.47
CA MET A 5 -7.51 7.95 -0.04
C MET A 5 -6.36 8.64 0.69
N LEU A 6 -5.10 8.27 0.39
CA LEU A 6 -3.94 8.89 1.00
C LEU A 6 -3.88 10.40 0.70
N LEU A 7 -4.19 10.77 -0.55
CA LEU A 7 -4.29 12.18 -0.95
C LEU A 7 -5.46 12.89 -0.27
N ALA A 8 -6.62 12.22 -0.15
CA ALA A 8 -7.79 12.77 0.55
C ALA A 8 -7.50 13.03 2.04
N ASP A 9 -6.84 12.10 2.72
CA ASP A 9 -6.42 12.30 4.12
C ASP A 9 -5.43 13.48 4.27
N GLN A 10 -4.71 13.85 3.19
CA GLN A 10 -3.82 15.00 3.13
C GLN A 10 -4.50 16.29 2.65
N GLY A 11 -5.82 16.28 2.47
CA GLY A 11 -6.62 17.47 2.17
C GLY A 11 -7.11 17.59 0.73
N ALA A 12 -6.85 16.61 -0.15
CA ALA A 12 -7.42 16.61 -1.49
C ALA A 12 -8.95 16.37 -1.45
N ASP A 13 -9.72 17.12 -2.23
CA ASP A 13 -11.13 16.84 -2.48
C ASP A 13 -11.24 15.75 -3.54
N VAL A 14 -11.59 14.55 -3.11
CA VAL A 14 -11.62 13.37 -3.98
C VAL A 14 -13.06 12.96 -4.31
N ILE A 15 -13.40 13.03 -5.58
CA ILE A 15 -14.66 12.50 -6.12
C ILE A 15 -14.42 11.12 -6.70
N LYS A 16 -15.07 10.11 -6.13
CA LYS A 16 -15.08 8.74 -6.64
C LYS A 16 -16.24 8.55 -7.59
N VAL A 17 -15.93 8.35 -8.87
CA VAL A 17 -16.93 8.03 -9.90
C VAL A 17 -17.09 6.52 -9.99
N GLU A 18 -18.31 6.03 -9.86
CA GLU A 18 -18.64 4.61 -9.84
C GLU A 18 -19.79 4.29 -10.80
N PRO A 19 -19.87 3.07 -11.35
CA PRO A 19 -21.05 2.68 -12.13
C PRO A 19 -22.30 2.61 -11.24
N ILE A 20 -23.45 2.96 -11.80
CA ILE A 20 -24.75 2.80 -11.12
C ILE A 20 -25.01 1.31 -10.82
N GLY A 21 -25.76 1.04 -9.77
CA GLY A 21 -26.19 -0.30 -9.32
C GLY A 21 -25.17 -0.98 -8.44
N ILE A 22 -24.09 -1.52 -8.99
CA ILE A 22 -23.15 -2.33 -8.21
C ILE A 22 -21.98 -1.54 -7.60
N GLY A 23 -21.61 -0.41 -8.18
CA GLY A 23 -20.46 0.38 -7.73
C GLY A 23 -19.12 -0.32 -7.95
N ASP A 24 -18.15 0.02 -7.12
CA ASP A 24 -16.84 -0.61 -7.09
C ASP A 24 -16.93 -2.03 -6.51
N LEU A 25 -16.30 -3.01 -7.16
CA LEU A 25 -16.24 -4.40 -6.70
C LEU A 25 -15.73 -4.53 -5.24
N VAL A 26 -14.83 -3.65 -4.82
CA VAL A 26 -14.28 -3.64 -3.46
C VAL A 26 -15.36 -3.42 -2.39
N ARG A 27 -16.54 -2.87 -2.75
CA ARG A 27 -17.70 -2.75 -1.83
C ARG A 27 -18.18 -4.09 -1.30
N TRP A 28 -17.96 -5.16 -2.08
CA TRP A 28 -18.47 -6.50 -1.82
C TRP A 28 -17.44 -7.48 -1.30
N LEU A 29 -16.18 -7.03 -1.12
CA LEU A 29 -15.09 -7.89 -0.66
C LEU A 29 -14.86 -7.77 0.85
N GLY A 30 -14.62 -8.91 1.49
CA GLY A 30 -14.35 -9.02 2.93
C GLY A 30 -15.59 -8.96 3.80
N PRO A 31 -15.42 -8.84 5.12
CA PRO A 31 -16.53 -8.76 6.07
C PRO A 31 -17.33 -7.47 5.88
N GLN A 32 -18.63 -7.54 6.16
CA GLN A 32 -19.57 -6.43 6.01
C GLN A 32 -20.31 -6.15 7.32
N CYS A 33 -20.65 -4.88 7.52
CA CYS A 33 -21.55 -4.43 8.57
C CYS A 33 -22.61 -3.52 7.96
N ASN A 34 -23.89 -3.92 8.04
CA ASN A 34 -25.02 -3.17 7.49
C ASN A 34 -24.84 -2.73 6.02
N GLY A 35 -24.29 -3.61 5.18
CA GLY A 35 -24.02 -3.36 3.76
C GLY A 35 -22.76 -2.53 3.48
N VAL A 36 -21.94 -2.25 4.47
CA VAL A 36 -20.65 -1.55 4.33
C VAL A 36 -19.52 -2.58 4.38
N GLY A 37 -18.80 -2.76 3.27
CA GLY A 37 -17.65 -3.65 3.21
C GLY A 37 -16.44 -3.05 3.90
N ALA A 38 -15.79 -3.81 4.79
CA ALA A 38 -14.65 -3.34 5.57
C ALA A 38 -13.45 -2.93 4.69
N LEU A 39 -13.18 -3.67 3.61
CA LEU A 39 -12.10 -3.33 2.68
C LEU A 39 -12.39 -2.02 1.93
N PHE A 40 -13.66 -1.80 1.53
CA PHE A 40 -14.08 -0.55 0.91
C PHE A 40 -13.93 0.61 1.89
N ALA A 41 -14.44 0.47 3.10
CA ALA A 41 -14.36 1.50 4.14
C ALA A 41 -12.90 1.85 4.47
N GLY A 42 -12.02 0.85 4.55
CA GLY A 42 -10.60 1.03 4.81
C GLY A 42 -9.82 1.78 3.72
N CYS A 43 -10.35 1.83 2.47
CA CYS A 43 -9.66 2.43 1.31
C CYS A 43 -10.39 3.63 0.69
N ASN A 44 -11.57 4.03 1.19
CA ASN A 44 -12.39 5.06 0.53
C ASN A 44 -12.90 6.15 1.47
N ARG A 45 -12.41 6.22 2.71
CA ARG A 45 -12.68 7.34 3.59
C ARG A 45 -12.21 8.67 2.99
N SER A 46 -12.73 9.77 3.49
CA SER A 46 -12.41 11.15 3.06
C SER A 46 -12.75 11.43 1.60
N LYS A 47 -13.60 10.59 0.96
CA LYS A 47 -14.05 10.78 -0.44
C LYS A 47 -15.52 11.13 -0.51
N ARG A 48 -15.90 11.81 -1.61
CA ARG A 48 -17.29 11.93 -2.08
C ARG A 48 -17.53 10.87 -3.17
N SER A 49 -18.75 10.33 -3.29
CA SER A 49 -19.11 9.35 -4.31
C SER A 49 -20.23 9.89 -5.20
N ILE A 50 -20.04 9.74 -6.51
CA ILE A 50 -21.07 9.94 -7.53
C ILE A 50 -21.24 8.65 -8.32
N ALA A 51 -22.48 8.22 -8.54
CA ALA A 51 -22.80 7.07 -9.38
C ALA A 51 -23.23 7.53 -10.77
N LEU A 52 -22.48 7.15 -11.82
CA LEU A 52 -22.68 7.58 -13.21
C LEU A 52 -22.82 6.40 -14.17
N ASN A 53 -23.73 6.55 -15.12
CA ASN A 53 -23.83 5.66 -16.28
C ASN A 53 -22.97 6.20 -17.45
N LEU A 54 -21.73 5.76 -17.54
CA LEU A 54 -20.81 6.18 -18.61
C LEU A 54 -21.08 5.49 -19.97
N LYS A 55 -22.14 4.69 -20.09
CA LYS A 55 -22.60 4.20 -21.39
C LYS A 55 -23.46 5.26 -22.13
N GLU A 56 -24.06 6.16 -21.39
CA GLU A 56 -24.90 7.24 -21.89
C GLU A 56 -24.11 8.55 -22.06
N GLU A 57 -24.37 9.30 -23.11
CA GLU A 57 -23.67 10.56 -23.39
C GLU A 57 -23.88 11.61 -22.30
N ALA A 58 -25.07 11.64 -21.66
CA ALA A 58 -25.32 12.52 -20.53
C ALA A 58 -24.41 12.21 -19.34
N GLY A 59 -24.16 10.93 -19.03
CA GLY A 59 -23.23 10.50 -18.00
C GLY A 59 -21.77 10.84 -18.35
N LYS A 60 -21.40 10.65 -19.62
CA LYS A 60 -20.08 11.05 -20.11
C LYS A 60 -19.89 12.57 -20.03
N LYS A 61 -20.93 13.36 -20.34
CA LYS A 61 -20.87 14.82 -20.22
C LYS A 61 -20.60 15.25 -18.78
N ILE A 62 -21.24 14.64 -17.79
CA ILE A 62 -21.01 14.93 -16.37
C ILE A 62 -19.55 14.63 -16.01
N LEU A 63 -18.99 13.50 -16.44
CA LEU A 63 -17.59 13.18 -16.18
C LEU A 63 -16.62 14.19 -16.83
N ARG A 64 -16.92 14.66 -18.06
CA ARG A 64 -16.13 15.72 -18.70
C ARG A 64 -16.22 17.02 -17.91
N ASP A 65 -17.41 17.41 -17.49
CA ASP A 65 -17.60 18.64 -16.71
C ASP A 65 -16.79 18.59 -15.38
N LEU A 66 -16.75 17.43 -14.71
CA LEU A 66 -15.91 17.21 -13.53
C LEU A 66 -14.39 17.27 -13.85
N ALA A 67 -13.97 16.72 -14.99
CA ALA A 67 -12.57 16.66 -15.36
C ALA A 67 -11.99 18.00 -15.81
N LYS A 68 -12.80 18.97 -16.25
CA LYS A 68 -12.35 20.30 -16.67
C LYS A 68 -11.65 21.09 -15.59
N ASP A 69 -12.13 20.96 -14.34
CA ASP A 69 -11.62 21.70 -13.21
C ASP A 69 -10.79 20.82 -12.27
N ALA A 70 -10.60 19.54 -12.61
CA ALA A 70 -9.82 18.60 -11.81
C ALA A 70 -8.31 18.86 -11.97
N ASP A 71 -7.57 18.84 -10.88
CA ASP A 71 -6.11 18.82 -10.93
C ASP A 71 -5.56 17.46 -11.34
N VAL A 72 -6.25 16.38 -10.93
CA VAL A 72 -5.82 14.99 -11.14
C VAL A 72 -6.99 14.11 -11.53
N LEU A 73 -6.82 13.28 -12.56
CA LEU A 73 -7.71 12.18 -12.90
C LEU A 73 -6.96 10.86 -12.74
N ILE A 74 -7.45 9.98 -11.87
CA ILE A 74 -6.87 8.66 -11.62
C ILE A 74 -7.80 7.59 -12.20
N GLN A 75 -7.25 6.69 -13.01
CA GLN A 75 -7.98 5.55 -13.52
C GLN A 75 -7.12 4.27 -13.49
N ASN A 76 -7.78 3.13 -13.29
CA ASN A 76 -7.15 1.81 -13.32
C ASN A 76 -7.93 0.80 -14.18
N PHE A 77 -8.57 1.28 -15.22
CA PHE A 77 -9.18 0.44 -16.23
C PHE A 77 -8.13 -0.29 -17.07
N ARG A 78 -8.54 -1.36 -17.73
CA ARG A 78 -7.69 -2.04 -18.70
C ARG A 78 -7.18 -1.07 -19.76
N PRO A 79 -5.92 -1.21 -20.21
CA PRO A 79 -5.35 -0.35 -21.24
C PRO A 79 -6.28 -0.13 -22.42
N GLY A 80 -6.42 1.13 -22.83
CA GLY A 80 -7.30 1.55 -23.93
C GLY A 80 -8.79 1.68 -23.58
N ALA A 81 -9.26 1.24 -22.41
CA ALA A 81 -10.69 1.31 -22.08
C ALA A 81 -11.18 2.75 -21.92
N MET A 82 -10.44 3.60 -21.22
CA MET A 82 -10.79 5.02 -21.08
C MET A 82 -10.75 5.77 -22.42
N ALA A 83 -9.78 5.44 -23.29
CA ALA A 83 -9.72 6.04 -24.64
C ALA A 83 -10.95 5.67 -25.48
N ARG A 84 -11.41 4.41 -25.43
CA ARG A 84 -12.66 3.97 -26.12
C ARG A 84 -13.91 4.65 -25.59
N LEU A 85 -13.93 5.05 -24.33
CA LEU A 85 -15.01 5.83 -23.73
C LEU A 85 -14.94 7.33 -24.06
N GLY A 86 -13.84 7.79 -24.70
CA GLY A 86 -13.59 9.20 -25.00
C GLY A 86 -12.88 9.97 -23.88
N PHE A 87 -12.27 9.27 -22.92
CA PHE A 87 -11.57 9.83 -21.76
C PHE A 87 -10.10 9.46 -21.69
N GLY A 88 -9.46 9.16 -22.83
CA GLY A 88 -8.00 8.99 -22.89
C GLY A 88 -7.28 10.30 -22.63
N TYR A 89 -5.99 10.21 -22.26
CA TYR A 89 -5.17 11.40 -21.93
C TYR A 89 -5.24 12.48 -22.99
N GLU A 90 -5.05 12.13 -24.25
CA GLU A 90 -5.05 13.10 -25.37
C GLU A 90 -6.36 13.91 -25.49
N ALA A 91 -7.50 13.24 -25.18
CA ALA A 91 -8.79 13.91 -25.20
C ALA A 91 -8.97 14.82 -23.97
N MET A 92 -8.58 14.34 -22.81
CA MET A 92 -8.71 15.09 -21.56
C MET A 92 -7.76 16.28 -21.49
N ALA A 93 -6.50 16.12 -21.96
CA ALA A 93 -5.52 17.19 -21.99
C ALA A 93 -5.91 18.36 -22.91
N LYS A 94 -6.72 18.10 -23.96
CA LYS A 94 -7.27 19.18 -24.81
C LYS A 94 -8.30 20.03 -24.08
N GLU A 95 -9.11 19.39 -23.23
CA GLU A 95 -10.16 20.07 -22.44
C GLU A 95 -9.60 20.73 -21.18
N ASN A 96 -8.59 20.10 -20.56
CA ASN A 96 -7.88 20.60 -19.38
C ASN A 96 -6.36 20.40 -19.54
N PRO A 97 -5.65 21.38 -20.11
CA PRO A 97 -4.19 21.30 -20.29
C PRO A 97 -3.40 21.22 -18.98
N GLY A 98 -4.02 21.56 -17.86
CA GLY A 98 -3.43 21.48 -16.52
C GLY A 98 -3.65 20.14 -15.81
N LEU A 99 -4.34 19.18 -16.45
CA LEU A 99 -4.70 17.91 -15.83
C LEU A 99 -3.50 16.97 -15.69
N ILE A 100 -3.28 16.46 -14.51
CA ILE A 100 -2.42 15.31 -14.27
C ILE A 100 -3.27 14.06 -14.46
N TYR A 101 -3.01 13.33 -15.54
CA TYR A 101 -3.76 12.13 -15.89
C TYR A 101 -2.98 10.89 -15.48
N VAL A 102 -3.55 10.05 -14.61
CA VAL A 102 -2.86 8.89 -14.02
C VAL A 102 -3.49 7.58 -14.51
N SER A 103 -2.72 6.83 -15.30
CA SER A 103 -3.09 5.52 -15.82
C SER A 103 -2.39 4.43 -15.02
N MET A 104 -3.14 3.73 -14.16
CA MET A 104 -2.62 2.59 -13.40
C MET A 104 -3.04 1.28 -14.08
N SER A 105 -2.10 0.33 -14.21
CA SER A 105 -2.36 -0.97 -14.83
C SER A 105 -1.53 -2.08 -14.20
N GLY A 106 -1.79 -3.33 -14.52
CA GLY A 106 -0.99 -4.45 -14.01
C GLY A 106 0.41 -4.52 -14.63
N PHE A 107 0.50 -4.37 -15.96
CA PHE A 107 1.72 -4.63 -16.72
C PHE A 107 2.18 -3.46 -17.60
N GLY A 108 1.60 -2.28 -17.45
CA GLY A 108 1.85 -1.12 -18.32
C GLY A 108 0.78 -0.96 -19.41
N GLN A 109 0.91 0.13 -20.18
CA GLN A 109 -0.03 0.47 -21.25
C GLN A 109 0.30 -0.22 -22.58
N THR A 110 1.48 -0.81 -22.70
CA THR A 110 2.02 -1.51 -23.89
C THR A 110 2.71 -2.82 -23.49
N GLY A 111 3.26 -3.53 -24.47
CA GLY A 111 4.08 -4.71 -24.25
C GLY A 111 3.32 -6.05 -24.29
N PRO A 112 4.04 -7.17 -24.09
CA PRO A 112 3.52 -8.51 -24.34
C PRO A 112 2.39 -8.92 -23.39
N TYR A 113 2.27 -8.30 -22.21
CA TYR A 113 1.30 -8.65 -21.19
C TYR A 113 0.13 -7.67 -21.07
N VAL A 114 0.06 -6.64 -21.92
CA VAL A 114 -0.96 -5.56 -21.87
C VAL A 114 -2.40 -6.07 -21.81
N LYS A 115 -2.70 -7.23 -22.41
CA LYS A 115 -4.05 -7.83 -22.44
C LYS A 115 -4.31 -8.83 -21.31
N ARG A 116 -3.28 -9.20 -20.53
CA ARG A 116 -3.44 -10.19 -19.45
C ARG A 116 -4.27 -9.62 -18.30
N ARG A 117 -5.09 -10.50 -17.72
CA ARG A 117 -5.77 -10.21 -16.46
C ARG A 117 -4.79 -10.28 -15.31
N VAL A 118 -4.96 -9.43 -14.32
CA VAL A 118 -4.04 -9.32 -13.21
C VAL A 118 -4.77 -9.05 -11.91
N TYR A 119 -4.25 -9.66 -10.86
CA TYR A 119 -4.50 -9.35 -9.46
C TYR A 119 -3.16 -9.42 -8.72
N ASP A 120 -3.13 -8.95 -7.51
CA ASP A 120 -1.92 -8.88 -6.68
C ASP A 120 -1.07 -10.17 -6.69
N PRO A 121 -1.60 -11.38 -6.46
CA PRO A 121 -0.80 -12.60 -6.46
C PRO A 121 -0.08 -12.88 -7.78
N VAL A 122 -0.64 -12.44 -8.91
CA VAL A 122 0.00 -12.58 -10.22
C VAL A 122 1.24 -11.70 -10.33
N ILE A 123 1.17 -10.49 -9.77
CA ILE A 123 2.34 -9.59 -9.71
C ILE A 123 3.37 -10.10 -8.72
N GLN A 124 2.98 -10.60 -7.55
CA GLN A 124 3.90 -11.21 -6.61
C GLN A 124 4.70 -12.35 -7.26
N ALA A 125 4.03 -13.20 -8.04
CA ALA A 125 4.67 -14.33 -8.70
C ALA A 125 5.70 -13.90 -9.77
N ILE A 126 5.45 -12.81 -10.50
CA ILE A 126 6.31 -12.41 -11.63
C ILE A 126 7.38 -11.37 -11.24
N SER A 127 7.20 -10.65 -10.14
CA SER A 127 8.09 -9.57 -9.72
C SER A 127 9.26 -10.03 -8.84
N GLY A 128 9.26 -11.28 -8.37
CA GLY A 128 10.24 -11.78 -7.40
C GLY A 128 9.77 -11.74 -5.94
N PHE A 129 8.60 -11.17 -5.63
CA PHE A 129 8.06 -11.19 -4.27
C PHE A 129 7.87 -12.62 -3.75
N ALA A 130 7.27 -13.51 -4.56
CA ALA A 130 7.04 -14.89 -4.14
C ALA A 130 8.35 -15.65 -3.91
N ASP A 131 9.35 -15.45 -4.76
CA ASP A 131 10.67 -16.05 -4.64
C ASP A 131 11.40 -15.56 -3.38
N SER A 132 11.31 -14.28 -3.06
CA SER A 132 11.91 -13.69 -1.84
C SER A 132 11.32 -14.24 -0.53
N GLN A 133 10.18 -14.93 -0.59
CA GLN A 133 9.54 -15.60 0.53
C GLN A 133 9.78 -17.13 0.51
N SER A 134 10.71 -17.61 -0.30
CA SER A 134 10.95 -19.05 -0.42
C SER A 134 11.41 -19.66 0.89
N ASP A 135 10.91 -20.86 1.19
CA ASP A 135 11.39 -21.65 2.31
C ASP A 135 12.87 -21.97 2.16
N ALA A 136 13.66 -21.72 3.20
CA ALA A 136 15.10 -21.86 3.14
C ALA A 136 15.58 -23.32 2.95
N ALA A 137 14.79 -24.32 3.34
CA ALA A 137 15.16 -25.73 3.24
C ALA A 137 14.71 -26.35 1.92
N THR A 138 13.53 -25.96 1.41
CA THR A 138 12.92 -26.57 0.22
C THR A 138 13.05 -25.72 -1.03
N SER A 139 13.36 -24.43 -0.89
CA SER A 139 13.30 -23.42 -1.95
C SER A 139 11.90 -23.27 -2.57
N GLU A 140 10.86 -23.69 -1.88
CA GLU A 140 9.48 -23.53 -2.34
C GLU A 140 9.05 -22.07 -2.18
N PRO A 141 8.61 -21.38 -3.25
CA PRO A 141 8.20 -19.98 -3.17
C PRO A 141 6.84 -19.83 -2.48
N HIS A 142 6.67 -18.75 -1.72
CA HIS A 142 5.44 -18.45 -1.03
C HIS A 142 4.94 -17.04 -1.34
N LEU A 143 3.61 -16.87 -1.40
CA LEU A 143 3.00 -15.55 -1.51
C LEU A 143 2.94 -14.87 -0.13
N ILE A 144 3.22 -13.60 -0.09
CA ILE A 144 2.86 -12.76 1.05
C ILE A 144 1.34 -12.76 1.17
N GLN A 145 0.82 -13.15 2.33
CA GLN A 145 -0.62 -13.24 2.59
C GLN A 145 -1.27 -11.86 2.80
N SER A 146 -0.98 -10.94 1.87
CA SER A 146 -1.49 -9.58 1.80
C SER A 146 -1.42 -9.08 0.36
N ILE A 147 -2.25 -8.10 0.00
CA ILE A 147 -2.22 -7.44 -1.30
C ILE A 147 -1.08 -6.39 -1.34
N VAL A 148 0.16 -6.86 -1.23
CA VAL A 148 1.36 -6.03 -1.08
C VAL A 148 1.67 -5.20 -2.33
N CYS A 149 1.52 -5.79 -3.53
CA CYS A 149 1.78 -5.10 -4.80
C CYS A 149 0.78 -3.97 -5.05
N ASP A 150 -0.52 -4.19 -4.71
CA ASP A 150 -1.53 -3.13 -4.71
C ASP A 150 -1.15 -1.97 -3.78
N LYS A 151 -0.64 -2.26 -2.58
CA LYS A 151 -0.24 -1.23 -1.60
C LYS A 151 0.98 -0.45 -2.07
N VAL A 152 2.01 -1.13 -2.55
CA VAL A 152 3.22 -0.51 -3.11
C VAL A 152 2.84 0.39 -4.28
N THR A 153 2.01 -0.09 -5.21
CA THR A 153 1.50 0.69 -6.35
C THR A 153 0.74 1.93 -5.89
N ALA A 154 -0.09 1.81 -4.86
CA ALA A 154 -0.86 2.93 -4.34
C ALA A 154 0.03 4.02 -3.70
N LEU A 155 1.06 3.62 -2.95
CA LEU A 155 2.04 4.54 -2.38
C LEU A 155 2.86 5.24 -3.48
N THR A 156 3.34 4.49 -4.47
CA THR A 156 4.06 5.02 -5.62
C THR A 156 3.19 6.01 -6.41
N ALA A 157 1.91 5.69 -6.63
CA ALA A 157 0.97 6.58 -7.31
C ALA A 157 0.77 7.90 -6.53
N ALA A 158 0.54 7.82 -5.22
CA ALA A 158 0.37 9.02 -4.39
C ALA A 158 1.62 9.91 -4.41
N GLN A 159 2.82 9.32 -4.33
CA GLN A 159 4.10 10.01 -4.42
C GLN A 159 4.28 10.66 -5.81
N ALA A 160 4.03 9.93 -6.90
CA ALA A 160 4.16 10.44 -8.26
C ALA A 160 3.18 11.60 -8.55
N ILE A 161 1.93 11.49 -8.08
CA ILE A 161 0.93 12.56 -8.18
C ILE A 161 1.41 13.81 -7.45
N THR A 162 1.90 13.67 -6.21
CA THR A 162 2.39 14.81 -5.42
C THR A 162 3.59 15.48 -6.12
N ALA A 163 4.52 14.69 -6.68
CA ALA A 163 5.66 15.21 -7.45
C ALA A 163 5.21 15.97 -8.70
N ALA A 164 4.21 15.43 -9.42
CA ALA A 164 3.66 16.10 -10.61
C ALA A 164 2.92 17.41 -10.27
N LEU A 165 2.15 17.42 -9.19
CA LEU A 165 1.51 18.65 -8.67
C LEU A 165 2.55 19.68 -8.26
N PHE A 166 3.63 19.27 -7.59
CA PHE A 166 4.72 20.16 -7.23
C PHE A 166 5.41 20.73 -8.48
N ALA A 167 5.70 19.91 -9.49
CA ALA A 167 6.27 20.37 -10.76
C ALA A 167 5.35 21.38 -11.46
N LYS A 168 4.03 21.13 -11.46
CA LYS A 168 3.01 22.06 -11.99
C LYS A 168 3.09 23.42 -11.28
N VAL A 169 3.08 23.44 -9.95
CA VAL A 169 3.16 24.68 -9.15
C VAL A 169 4.48 25.43 -9.37
N LYS A 170 5.58 24.72 -9.58
CA LYS A 170 6.90 25.32 -9.88
C LYS A 170 7.06 25.77 -11.33
N GLY A 171 6.09 25.53 -12.20
CA GLY A 171 6.18 25.89 -13.61
C GLY A 171 7.13 24.99 -14.43
N ASN A 172 7.56 23.86 -13.89
CA ASN A 172 8.51 22.94 -14.53
C ASN A 172 7.84 21.88 -15.42
N ALA A 173 6.52 21.87 -15.49
CA ALA A 173 5.75 20.86 -16.23
C ALA A 173 5.37 21.29 -17.67
N GLY A 174 5.98 22.36 -18.20
CA GLY A 174 5.70 22.90 -19.54
C GLY A 174 4.39 23.68 -19.64
N ALA A 175 3.94 23.96 -20.87
CA ALA A 175 2.72 24.71 -21.12
C ALA A 175 1.50 23.99 -20.56
N GLY A 176 0.66 24.69 -19.78
CA GLY A 176 -0.52 24.14 -19.12
C GLY A 176 -0.24 23.40 -17.81
N GLY A 177 0.96 22.88 -17.60
CA GLY A 177 1.39 22.23 -16.36
C GLY A 177 0.82 20.81 -16.12
N GLY A 178 -0.04 20.29 -17.00
CA GLY A 178 -0.55 18.93 -16.95
C GLY A 178 0.40 17.91 -17.55
N GLN A 179 0.24 16.63 -17.20
CA GLN A 179 1.03 15.54 -17.77
C GLN A 179 0.34 14.19 -17.63
N ASN A 180 0.76 13.22 -18.47
CA ASN A 180 0.38 11.82 -18.34
C ASN A 180 1.34 11.06 -17.42
N LEU A 181 0.81 10.38 -16.42
CA LEU A 181 1.54 9.47 -15.56
C LEU A 181 1.07 8.04 -15.83
N GLU A 182 1.97 7.19 -16.29
CA GLU A 182 1.71 5.78 -16.49
C GLU A 182 2.44 4.99 -15.40
N LEU A 183 1.70 4.13 -14.70
CA LEU A 183 2.21 3.32 -13.61
C LEU A 183 1.73 1.89 -13.77
N SER A 184 2.65 0.93 -13.71
CA SER A 184 2.31 -0.49 -13.64
C SER A 184 2.56 -1.06 -12.24
N MET A 185 1.73 -2.02 -11.85
CA MET A 185 1.95 -2.75 -10.60
C MET A 185 3.27 -3.53 -10.65
N LEU A 186 3.62 -4.08 -11.83
CA LEU A 186 4.86 -4.82 -12.00
C LEU A 186 6.07 -3.92 -11.79
N ASP A 187 6.10 -2.74 -12.41
CA ASP A 187 7.24 -1.82 -12.27
C ASP A 187 7.38 -1.32 -10.84
N ALA A 188 6.26 -0.98 -10.20
CA ALA A 188 6.25 -0.56 -8.80
C ALA A 188 6.78 -1.67 -7.87
N ALA A 189 6.38 -2.93 -8.10
CA ALA A 189 6.83 -4.07 -7.32
C ALA A 189 8.33 -4.34 -7.51
N VAL A 190 8.81 -4.33 -8.76
CA VAL A 190 10.25 -4.53 -9.07
C VAL A 190 11.08 -3.38 -8.50
N GLN A 191 10.64 -2.13 -8.66
CA GLN A 191 11.33 -0.97 -8.08
C GLN A 191 11.45 -1.06 -6.58
N PHE A 192 10.40 -1.52 -5.89
CA PHE A 192 10.39 -1.70 -4.44
C PHE A 192 11.39 -2.77 -3.98
N LEU A 193 11.46 -3.90 -4.70
CA LEU A 193 12.33 -5.02 -4.36
C LEU A 193 13.79 -4.78 -4.75
N PHE A 194 14.05 -3.94 -5.75
CA PHE A 194 15.34 -3.88 -6.42
C PHE A 194 16.52 -3.57 -5.50
N PRO A 195 16.43 -2.63 -4.54
CA PRO A 195 17.58 -2.27 -3.69
C PRO A 195 18.08 -3.38 -2.78
N GLU A 196 17.21 -4.35 -2.42
CA GLU A 196 17.52 -5.38 -1.44
C GLU A 196 17.47 -6.79 -2.05
N VAL A 197 16.34 -7.18 -2.65
CA VAL A 197 16.15 -8.54 -3.16
C VAL A 197 16.99 -8.81 -4.40
N PHE A 198 17.27 -7.77 -5.20
CA PHE A 198 18.03 -7.91 -6.46
C PHE A 198 19.49 -7.47 -6.37
N TYR A 199 20.02 -7.13 -5.19
CA TYR A 199 21.39 -6.60 -5.09
C TYR A 199 22.46 -7.57 -5.64
N ASN A 200 22.27 -8.89 -5.52
CA ASN A 200 23.15 -9.91 -6.08
C ASN A 200 23.16 -9.93 -7.62
N PHE A 201 22.22 -9.25 -8.27
CA PHE A 201 22.07 -9.16 -9.72
C PHE A 201 22.30 -7.73 -10.25
N ALA A 202 22.65 -6.79 -9.37
CA ALA A 202 22.82 -5.38 -9.73
C ALA A 202 24.10 -5.12 -10.54
N PHE A 203 25.18 -5.85 -10.26
CA PHE A 203 26.45 -5.70 -10.95
C PHE A 203 26.60 -6.73 -12.07
N LEU A 204 26.92 -6.26 -13.28
CA LEU A 204 27.05 -7.09 -14.49
C LEU A 204 28.48 -7.24 -14.97
N GLY A 205 29.45 -6.48 -14.40
CA GLY A 205 30.83 -6.46 -14.82
C GLY A 205 31.66 -7.61 -14.27
N GLU A 206 32.83 -7.83 -14.87
CA GLU A 206 33.86 -8.73 -14.34
C GLU A 206 34.28 -8.26 -12.94
N GLY A 207 34.42 -9.20 -12.00
CA GLY A 207 34.72 -8.88 -10.58
C GLY A 207 33.49 -8.68 -9.70
N ALA A 208 32.28 -8.76 -10.24
CA ALA A 208 31.07 -8.80 -9.44
C ALA A 208 31.08 -10.01 -8.49
N THR A 209 30.94 -9.73 -7.20
CA THR A 209 30.83 -10.79 -6.16
C THR A 209 29.39 -10.98 -5.76
N ARG A 210 29.06 -12.18 -5.32
CA ARG A 210 27.74 -12.50 -4.72
C ARG A 210 27.91 -12.80 -3.25
N SER A 211 26.92 -12.46 -2.46
CA SER A 211 26.85 -12.76 -1.03
C SER A 211 25.61 -13.59 -0.74
N PRO A 212 25.55 -14.32 0.38
CA PRO A 212 24.31 -14.87 0.89
C PRO A 212 23.24 -13.79 1.06
N ASP A 213 21.99 -14.13 0.78
CA ASP A 213 20.90 -13.18 0.91
C ASP A 213 20.75 -12.70 2.36
N PHE A 214 20.62 -11.38 2.51
CA PHE A 214 20.52 -10.74 3.82
C PHE A 214 19.29 -11.21 4.61
N SER A 215 18.22 -11.58 3.90
CA SER A 215 17.01 -12.18 4.49
C SER A 215 17.27 -13.44 5.31
N ARG A 216 18.43 -14.09 5.14
CA ARG A 216 18.84 -15.23 5.98
C ARG A 216 19.01 -14.88 7.46
N PHE A 217 19.10 -13.59 7.82
CA PHE A 217 19.08 -13.13 9.21
C PHE A 217 17.66 -12.92 9.76
N TYR A 218 16.64 -12.92 8.90
CA TYR A 218 15.27 -12.74 9.35
C TYR A 218 14.73 -14.05 9.90
N ASP A 219 14.47 -14.09 11.20
CA ASP A 219 13.94 -15.28 11.85
C ASP A 219 12.86 -14.93 12.89
N ILE A 220 11.96 -15.86 13.06
CA ILE A 220 10.99 -15.84 14.14
C ILE A 220 11.37 -16.94 15.12
N LEU A 221 11.75 -16.53 16.32
CA LEU A 221 12.21 -17.39 17.38
C LEU A 221 11.04 -17.78 18.28
N LYS A 222 10.81 -19.09 18.44
CA LYS A 222 9.75 -19.60 19.30
C LYS A 222 10.24 -19.62 20.77
N THR A 223 9.47 -19.02 21.65
CA THR A 223 9.60 -19.12 23.11
C THR A 223 8.69 -20.20 23.67
N LYS A 224 8.60 -20.40 24.98
CA LYS A 224 7.66 -21.37 25.60
C LYS A 224 6.19 -21.04 25.31
N ASP A 225 5.84 -19.76 25.28
CA ASP A 225 4.46 -19.26 25.26
C ASP A 225 4.14 -18.29 24.11
N GLY A 226 5.08 -18.10 23.18
CA GLY A 226 4.88 -17.17 22.07
C GLY A 226 6.01 -17.16 21.05
N PHE A 227 6.18 -16.00 20.42
CA PHE A 227 7.20 -15.79 19.40
C PHE A 227 7.81 -14.40 19.54
N VAL A 228 9.09 -14.31 19.27
CA VAL A 228 9.84 -13.05 19.18
C VAL A 228 10.64 -12.99 17.88
N THR A 229 11.03 -11.80 17.48
CA THR A 229 12.06 -11.62 16.45
C THR A 229 13.19 -10.77 17.02
N SER A 230 14.40 -11.02 16.55
CA SER A 230 15.58 -10.21 16.82
C SER A 230 16.50 -10.30 15.62
N ILE A 231 17.20 -9.21 15.35
CA ILE A 231 18.24 -9.16 14.33
C ILE A 231 19.46 -8.48 14.93
N THR A 232 20.64 -9.04 14.68
CA THR A 232 21.92 -8.51 15.16
C THR A 232 22.85 -8.36 13.97
N LEU A 233 23.20 -7.13 13.63
CA LEU A 233 24.01 -6.80 12.44
C LEU A 233 25.47 -6.54 12.78
N SER A 234 25.75 -5.96 13.94
CA SER A 234 27.10 -5.75 14.43
C SER A 234 27.59 -6.91 15.30
N ASP A 235 28.88 -6.95 15.57
CA ASP A 235 29.48 -7.93 16.48
C ASP A 235 29.07 -7.63 17.94
N ASP A 236 28.94 -6.36 18.28
CA ASP A 236 28.50 -5.91 19.61
C ASP A 236 27.04 -6.34 19.87
N GLU A 237 26.11 -6.05 18.93
CA GLU A 237 24.70 -6.49 19.05
C GLU A 237 24.56 -8.01 19.18
N PHE A 238 25.40 -8.79 18.48
CA PHE A 238 25.41 -10.24 18.64
C PHE A 238 25.91 -10.65 20.03
N GLY A 239 26.92 -9.93 20.58
CA GLY A 239 27.38 -10.11 21.94
C GLY A 239 26.28 -9.82 22.97
N ASP A 240 25.54 -8.72 22.77
CA ASP A 240 24.38 -8.35 23.59
C ASP A 240 23.31 -9.44 23.58
N PHE A 241 23.00 -9.97 22.40
CA PHE A 241 22.08 -11.10 22.25
C PHE A 241 22.58 -12.35 23.02
N CYS A 242 23.87 -12.68 22.89
CA CYS A 242 24.46 -13.84 23.59
C CYS A 242 24.39 -13.69 25.11
N ARG A 243 24.63 -12.48 25.63
CA ARG A 243 24.47 -12.19 27.07
C ARG A 243 23.04 -12.31 27.53
N ALA A 244 22.11 -11.75 26.76
CA ALA A 244 20.69 -11.78 27.07
C ALA A 244 20.13 -13.20 27.18
N ILE A 245 20.56 -14.11 26.30
CA ILE A 245 20.16 -15.52 26.36
C ILE A 245 20.98 -16.37 27.36
N GLY A 246 21.99 -15.75 28.05
CA GLY A 246 22.85 -16.40 29.03
C GLY A 246 23.93 -17.29 28.46
N HIS A 247 24.38 -17.04 27.23
CA HIS A 247 25.38 -17.80 26.51
C HIS A 247 26.47 -16.90 25.88
N PRO A 248 27.18 -16.06 26.73
CA PRO A 248 28.22 -15.17 26.22
C PRO A 248 29.38 -15.92 25.53
N GLU A 249 29.63 -17.18 25.89
CA GLU A 249 30.64 -18.03 25.27
C GLU A 249 30.43 -18.28 23.78
N MET A 250 29.24 -18.04 23.25
CA MET A 250 28.98 -18.12 21.80
C MET A 250 29.83 -17.13 21.00
N MET A 251 30.27 -16.01 21.61
CA MET A 251 31.18 -15.04 21.00
C MET A 251 32.58 -15.59 20.76
N GLU A 252 33.00 -16.62 21.49
CA GLU A 252 34.29 -17.25 21.34
C GLU A 252 34.32 -18.29 20.21
N ASP A 253 33.17 -18.69 19.70
CA ASP A 253 33.06 -19.61 18.54
C ASP A 253 33.54 -18.90 17.27
N PRO A 254 34.59 -19.40 16.58
CA PRO A 254 35.06 -18.79 15.34
C PRO A 254 34.01 -18.62 14.26
N ARG A 255 32.97 -19.45 14.28
CA ARG A 255 31.83 -19.37 13.34
C ARG A 255 30.93 -18.16 13.57
N PHE A 256 30.98 -17.55 14.77
CA PHE A 256 30.09 -16.44 15.15
C PHE A 256 30.86 -15.13 15.42
N LYS A 257 32.17 -15.16 15.42
CA LYS A 257 33.02 -14.06 15.85
C LYS A 257 32.89 -12.79 15.02
N THR A 258 32.59 -12.89 13.73
CA THR A 258 32.38 -11.75 12.83
C THR A 258 31.11 -11.90 12.06
N ILE A 259 30.53 -10.78 11.56
CA ILE A 259 29.35 -10.83 10.74
C ILE A 259 29.53 -11.73 9.50
N GLN A 260 30.71 -11.71 8.87
CA GLN A 260 31.00 -12.56 7.70
C GLN A 260 30.96 -14.04 8.07
N SER A 261 31.56 -14.43 9.23
CA SER A 261 31.49 -15.81 9.68
C SER A 261 30.10 -16.22 10.10
N ARG A 262 29.31 -15.34 10.72
CA ARG A 262 27.89 -15.59 11.03
C ARG A 262 27.06 -15.79 9.75
N MET A 263 27.28 -14.97 8.71
CA MET A 263 26.64 -15.16 7.41
C MET A 263 26.95 -16.52 6.78
N ALA A 264 28.22 -16.91 6.81
CA ALA A 264 28.66 -18.22 6.29
C ALA A 264 28.06 -19.40 7.04
N HIS A 265 27.73 -19.23 8.33
CA HIS A 265 27.20 -20.27 9.21
C HIS A 265 25.79 -19.96 9.73
N ALA A 266 25.01 -19.17 8.97
CA ALA A 266 23.72 -18.63 9.41
C ALA A 266 22.72 -19.70 9.87
N GLU A 267 22.65 -20.85 9.19
CA GLU A 267 21.72 -21.92 9.58
C GLU A 267 22.11 -22.53 10.96
N TYR A 268 23.37 -22.82 11.17
CA TYR A 268 23.85 -23.34 12.44
C TYR A 268 23.66 -22.32 13.59
N MET A 269 23.92 -21.05 13.31
CA MET A 269 23.66 -19.97 14.26
C MET A 269 22.18 -19.90 14.64
N ARG A 270 21.28 -19.91 13.65
CA ARG A 270 19.82 -19.89 13.89
C ARG A 270 19.36 -21.10 14.72
N GLU A 271 19.86 -22.28 14.43
CA GLU A 271 19.55 -23.48 15.22
C GLU A 271 19.92 -23.29 16.70
N LYS A 272 21.12 -22.75 16.96
CA LYS A 272 21.58 -22.43 18.32
C LYS A 272 20.69 -21.37 18.98
N MET A 273 20.42 -20.26 18.29
CA MET A 273 19.56 -19.21 18.81
C MET A 273 18.17 -19.76 19.14
N ARG A 274 17.53 -20.53 18.25
CA ARG A 274 16.24 -21.16 18.46
C ARG A 274 16.25 -22.08 19.69
N SER A 275 17.29 -22.91 19.86
CA SER A 275 17.37 -23.86 20.97
C SER A 275 17.52 -23.18 22.33
N HIS A 276 18.20 -22.04 22.39
CA HIS A 276 18.36 -21.27 23.63
C HIS A 276 17.12 -20.45 23.94
N VAL A 277 16.57 -19.74 22.94
CA VAL A 277 15.37 -18.90 23.08
C VAL A 277 14.13 -19.72 23.51
N ALA A 278 13.99 -20.94 23.03
CA ALA A 278 12.90 -21.84 23.39
C ALA A 278 12.78 -22.17 24.89
N ARG A 279 13.81 -21.86 25.67
CA ARG A 279 13.84 -22.10 27.14
C ARG A 279 13.23 -20.97 27.95
N PHE A 280 12.96 -19.81 27.33
CA PHE A 280 12.45 -18.64 28.02
C PHE A 280 10.95 -18.46 27.82
N ASP A 281 10.28 -17.91 28.81
CA ASP A 281 8.98 -17.27 28.63
C ASP A 281 9.16 -15.96 27.86
N THR A 282 8.22 -15.61 26.99
CA THR A 282 8.33 -14.42 26.13
C THR A 282 8.61 -13.15 26.94
N ALA A 283 7.86 -12.94 28.03
CA ALA A 283 7.99 -11.73 28.83
C ALA A 283 9.35 -11.63 29.55
N GLU A 284 9.94 -12.75 29.97
CA GLU A 284 11.25 -12.80 30.55
C GLU A 284 12.33 -12.46 29.51
N LEU A 285 12.25 -13.07 28.33
CA LEU A 285 13.23 -12.86 27.28
C LEU A 285 13.25 -11.41 26.80
N LEU A 286 12.08 -10.80 26.61
CA LEU A 286 11.97 -9.40 26.20
C LEU A 286 12.64 -8.46 27.22
N LYS A 287 12.46 -8.70 28.53
CA LYS A 287 13.16 -7.92 29.57
C LYS A 287 14.67 -8.08 29.50
N ARG A 288 15.17 -9.28 29.21
CA ARG A 288 16.60 -9.53 29.04
C ARG A 288 17.15 -8.82 27.79
N PHE A 289 16.42 -8.88 26.69
CA PHE A 289 16.78 -8.16 25.47
C PHE A 289 16.81 -6.65 25.69
N GLU A 290 15.84 -6.09 26.39
CA GLU A 290 15.81 -4.67 26.75
C GLU A 290 17.00 -4.28 27.64
N ALA A 291 17.37 -5.11 28.63
CA ALA A 291 18.48 -4.86 29.53
C ALA A 291 19.85 -4.89 28.84
N GLU A 292 20.01 -5.66 27.79
CA GLU A 292 21.24 -5.78 27.00
C GLU A 292 21.21 -4.98 25.69
N ASP A 293 20.18 -4.11 25.49
CA ASP A 293 19.99 -3.26 24.30
C ASP A 293 19.91 -4.04 22.97
N VAL A 294 19.39 -5.25 23.01
CA VAL A 294 19.19 -6.10 21.83
C VAL A 294 18.02 -5.61 20.99
N PRO A 295 18.16 -5.39 19.67
CA PRO A 295 17.02 -5.11 18.79
C PRO A 295 16.02 -6.28 18.78
N HIS A 296 14.81 -6.04 19.26
CA HIS A 296 13.83 -7.11 19.42
C HIS A 296 12.37 -6.64 19.31
N ALA A 297 11.49 -7.59 19.05
CA ALA A 297 10.04 -7.40 19.21
C ALA A 297 9.33 -8.72 19.52
N ARG A 298 8.22 -8.64 20.25
CA ARG A 298 7.24 -9.71 20.31
C ARG A 298 6.50 -9.79 18.98
N VAL A 299 6.19 -10.98 18.52
CA VAL A 299 5.31 -11.16 17.37
C VAL A 299 3.86 -11.03 17.83
N ASN A 300 3.24 -9.90 17.56
CA ASN A 300 1.83 -9.65 17.88
C ASN A 300 0.91 -10.41 16.91
N ARG A 301 -0.18 -11.01 17.45
CA ARG A 301 -1.29 -11.43 16.63
C ARG A 301 -2.06 -10.21 16.12
N ARG A 302 -2.83 -10.35 15.02
CA ARG A 302 -3.57 -9.23 14.41
C ARG A 302 -4.52 -8.54 15.39
N GLU A 303 -5.17 -9.31 16.27
CA GLU A 303 -6.06 -8.79 17.33
C GLU A 303 -5.32 -8.08 18.46
N GLU A 304 -4.04 -8.35 18.65
CA GLU A 304 -3.19 -7.70 19.65
C GLU A 304 -2.62 -6.36 19.19
N VAL A 305 -2.47 -6.18 17.86
CA VAL A 305 -1.91 -4.94 17.29
C VAL A 305 -2.59 -3.66 17.82
N PRO A 306 -3.92 -3.57 17.93
CA PRO A 306 -4.57 -2.39 18.50
C PRO A 306 -4.31 -2.17 20.01
N LEU A 307 -3.77 -3.17 20.70
CA LEU A 307 -3.50 -3.14 22.13
C LEU A 307 -2.02 -2.86 22.44
N ASP A 308 -1.18 -2.81 21.42
CA ASP A 308 0.25 -2.54 21.57
C ASP A 308 0.47 -1.12 22.14
N PRO A 309 1.28 -0.97 23.23
CA PRO A 309 1.48 0.31 23.90
C PRO A 309 1.99 1.42 22.98
N GLN A 310 2.91 1.08 22.04
CA GLN A 310 3.45 2.08 21.12
C GLN A 310 2.44 2.50 20.06
N ILE A 311 1.61 1.56 19.57
CA ILE A 311 0.51 1.85 18.63
C ILE A 311 -0.55 2.74 19.28
N ILE A 312 -0.87 2.47 20.56
CA ILE A 312 -1.79 3.30 21.35
C ILE A 312 -1.20 4.71 21.56
N HIS A 313 0.06 4.79 22.00
CA HIS A 313 0.76 6.06 22.21
C HIS A 313 0.80 6.91 20.94
N ASN A 314 1.13 6.29 19.81
CA ASN A 314 1.17 6.97 18.51
C ASN A 314 -0.22 7.38 17.99
N GLY A 315 -1.29 6.87 18.55
CA GLY A 315 -2.64 7.04 18.01
C GLY A 315 -2.78 6.52 16.58
N THR A 316 -2.07 5.44 16.25
CA THR A 316 -2.02 4.89 14.88
C THR A 316 -3.39 4.36 14.44
N ILE A 317 -4.13 3.75 15.37
CA ILE A 317 -5.48 3.25 15.16
C ILE A 317 -6.45 4.22 15.82
N VAL A 318 -7.39 4.75 15.04
CA VAL A 318 -8.43 5.65 15.48
C VAL A 318 -9.79 4.98 15.39
N GLU A 319 -10.69 5.34 16.28
CA GLU A 319 -12.10 4.96 16.21
C GLU A 319 -12.90 6.08 15.57
N MET A 320 -13.87 5.71 14.77
CA MET A 320 -14.76 6.63 14.06
C MET A 320 -16.16 6.04 13.92
N GLU A 321 -17.15 6.91 13.76
CA GLU A 321 -18.52 6.50 13.47
C GLU A 321 -18.78 6.51 11.96
N HIS A 322 -19.42 5.45 11.49
CA HIS A 322 -19.94 5.35 10.14
C HIS A 322 -21.47 5.32 10.20
N PRO A 323 -22.20 6.14 9.43
CA PRO A 323 -23.67 6.26 9.55
C PRO A 323 -24.44 4.95 9.48
N LYS A 324 -23.93 3.99 8.68
CA LYS A 324 -24.55 2.66 8.51
C LYS A 324 -23.87 1.57 9.32
N ALA A 325 -22.55 1.54 9.32
CA ALA A 325 -21.78 0.47 9.99
C ALA A 325 -21.63 0.71 11.50
N GLY A 326 -21.90 1.92 11.99
CA GLY A 326 -21.67 2.30 13.37
C GLY A 326 -20.19 2.48 13.68
N ARG A 327 -19.80 2.14 14.89
CA ARG A 327 -18.42 2.31 15.39
C ARG A 327 -17.44 1.39 14.67
N MET A 328 -16.39 1.96 14.12
CA MET A 328 -15.34 1.22 13.40
C MET A 328 -13.94 1.76 13.69
N ARG A 329 -12.93 0.97 13.38
CA ARG A 329 -11.52 1.37 13.49
C ARG A 329 -10.92 1.64 12.12
N ALA A 330 -10.02 2.62 12.08
CA ALA A 330 -9.22 2.92 10.91
C ALA A 330 -7.78 3.25 11.34
N ALA A 331 -6.80 2.98 10.48
CA ALA A 331 -5.46 3.51 10.68
C ALA A 331 -5.42 4.95 10.17
N ARG A 332 -4.91 5.90 10.98
CA ARG A 332 -4.66 7.27 10.51
C ARG A 332 -3.56 7.32 9.45
N HIS A 333 -3.39 8.45 8.80
CA HIS A 333 -2.22 8.67 7.94
C HIS A 333 -0.92 8.55 8.76
N ALA A 334 0.08 7.84 8.22
CA ALA A 334 1.29 7.53 8.98
C ALA A 334 2.14 8.77 9.29
N ALA A 335 2.25 9.71 8.33
CA ALA A 335 3.00 10.94 8.53
C ALA A 335 2.23 11.95 9.37
N ASN A 336 2.92 12.58 10.30
CA ASN A 336 2.43 13.68 11.12
C ASN A 336 2.96 15.01 10.58
N PHE A 337 2.08 15.81 9.99
CA PHE A 337 2.41 17.15 9.49
C PHE A 337 2.18 18.18 10.61
N SER A 338 3.20 18.98 10.93
CA SER A 338 3.12 19.95 12.01
C SER A 338 2.13 21.11 11.74
N LYS A 339 1.90 21.44 10.45
CA LYS A 339 1.02 22.54 10.03
C LYS A 339 -0.20 22.07 9.24
N THR A 340 -0.02 21.26 8.23
CA THR A 340 -1.09 20.74 7.33
C THR A 340 -1.45 19.32 7.74
N LYS A 341 -2.09 19.18 8.91
CA LYS A 341 -2.39 17.87 9.49
C LYS A 341 -3.23 17.01 8.56
N ALA A 342 -2.75 15.80 8.28
CA ALA A 342 -3.58 14.80 7.64
C ALA A 342 -4.69 14.33 8.59
N ALA A 343 -5.91 14.18 8.08
CA ALA A 343 -7.06 13.79 8.87
C ALA A 343 -8.07 12.96 8.06
N ILE A 344 -8.79 12.10 8.74
CA ILE A 344 -9.97 11.45 8.18
C ILE A 344 -11.12 12.46 8.29
N THR A 345 -11.51 13.06 7.17
CA THR A 345 -12.51 14.14 7.14
C THR A 345 -13.93 13.63 6.98
N ARG A 346 -14.11 12.43 6.39
CA ARG A 346 -15.42 11.81 6.15
C ARG A 346 -15.32 10.28 6.27
N HIS A 347 -16.42 9.61 6.58
CA HIS A 347 -16.55 8.16 6.43
C HIS A 347 -16.44 7.75 4.94
N ALA A 348 -16.26 6.47 4.67
CA ALA A 348 -16.31 5.95 3.31
C ALA A 348 -17.76 6.04 2.76
N PRO A 349 -17.98 6.66 1.60
CA PRO A 349 -19.33 6.98 1.16
C PRO A 349 -20.11 5.74 0.71
N SER A 350 -21.43 5.77 0.92
CA SER A 350 -22.34 4.90 0.20
C SER A 350 -22.26 5.17 -1.32
N LEU A 351 -22.70 4.23 -2.13
CA LEU A 351 -22.73 4.42 -3.59
C LEU A 351 -23.64 5.62 -3.94
N GLY A 352 -23.06 6.60 -4.63
CA GLY A 352 -23.79 7.81 -5.06
C GLY A 352 -24.19 8.76 -3.92
N GLU A 353 -23.68 8.60 -2.70
CA GLU A 353 -24.08 9.40 -1.52
C GLU A 353 -24.02 10.91 -1.76
N HIS A 354 -23.12 11.37 -2.62
CA HIS A 354 -22.90 12.79 -2.87
C HIS A 354 -23.29 13.20 -4.29
N THR A 355 -24.10 12.38 -4.99
CA THR A 355 -24.49 12.65 -6.38
C THR A 355 -25.15 14.03 -6.51
N ASP A 356 -26.11 14.36 -5.65
CA ASP A 356 -26.83 15.64 -5.72
C ASP A 356 -25.92 16.83 -5.38
N GLU A 357 -25.10 16.70 -4.35
CA GLU A 357 -24.11 17.72 -3.95
C GLU A 357 -23.15 18.03 -5.11
N ILE A 358 -22.60 16.98 -5.75
CA ILE A 358 -21.65 17.13 -6.85
C ILE A 358 -22.30 17.74 -8.07
N LEU A 359 -23.49 17.32 -8.43
CA LEU A 359 -24.22 17.86 -9.59
C LEU A 359 -24.68 19.30 -9.36
N ALA A 360 -25.10 19.66 -8.15
CA ALA A 360 -25.40 21.03 -7.79
C ALA A 360 -24.15 21.93 -7.87
N GLY A 361 -22.97 21.39 -7.46
CA GLY A 361 -21.66 22.05 -7.63
C GLY A 361 -21.30 22.31 -9.09
N LEU A 362 -21.79 21.48 -10.04
CA LEU A 362 -21.68 21.68 -11.48
C LEU A 362 -22.78 22.62 -12.05
N GLY A 363 -23.56 23.28 -11.20
CA GLY A 363 -24.62 24.20 -11.61
C GLY A 363 -25.91 23.55 -12.07
N ARG A 364 -26.15 22.25 -11.78
CA ARG A 364 -27.42 21.58 -12.14
C ARG A 364 -28.48 21.94 -11.11
N SER A 365 -29.66 22.26 -11.61
CA SER A 365 -30.84 22.47 -10.77
C SER A 365 -31.39 21.16 -10.21
N ALA A 366 -32.16 21.23 -9.13
CA ALA A 366 -32.80 20.05 -8.53
C ALA A 366 -33.70 19.31 -9.52
N SER A 367 -34.37 20.02 -10.44
CA SER A 367 -35.24 19.41 -11.49
C SER A 367 -34.37 18.66 -12.52
N GLU A 368 -33.25 19.19 -12.95
CA GLU A 368 -32.32 18.48 -13.85
C GLU A 368 -31.73 17.24 -13.18
N ILE A 369 -31.37 17.31 -11.90
CA ILE A 369 -30.87 16.16 -11.15
C ILE A 369 -31.93 15.07 -11.05
N ALA A 370 -33.16 15.42 -10.75
CA ALA A 370 -34.28 14.48 -10.71
C ALA A 370 -34.50 13.79 -12.07
N ALA A 371 -34.48 14.55 -13.17
CA ALA A 371 -34.58 14.01 -14.52
C ALA A 371 -33.44 13.06 -14.88
N LEU A 372 -32.18 13.38 -14.50
CA LEU A 372 -31.02 12.51 -14.70
C LEU A 372 -31.17 11.19 -13.92
N ARG A 373 -31.78 11.24 -12.73
CA ARG A 373 -32.03 10.05 -11.91
C ARG A 373 -33.11 9.18 -12.49
N GLU A 374 -34.24 9.78 -12.95
CA GLU A 374 -35.32 9.07 -13.64
C GLU A 374 -34.82 8.39 -14.93
N ALA A 375 -33.98 9.06 -15.69
CA ALA A 375 -33.31 8.52 -16.88
C ALA A 375 -32.20 7.49 -16.59
N LYS A 376 -31.94 7.16 -15.32
CA LYS A 376 -30.86 6.26 -14.89
C LYS A 376 -29.48 6.66 -15.41
N ILE A 377 -29.22 7.93 -15.53
CA ILE A 377 -27.93 8.52 -15.86
C ILE A 377 -27.07 8.61 -14.57
N VAL A 378 -27.72 8.91 -13.45
CA VAL A 378 -27.13 8.97 -12.12
C VAL A 378 -27.88 8.08 -11.13
N GLY A 379 -27.20 7.64 -10.05
CA GLY A 379 -27.77 6.84 -8.98
C GLY A 379 -27.87 7.59 -7.66
#